data_90e453b23222457961d192aaaf88d478
#
_entry.id   90e453b23222457961d192aaaf88d478
#
_cell.length_a   1.000
_cell.length_b   1.000
_cell.length_c   1.000
_cell.angle_alpha   90.00
_cell.angle_beta   90.00
_cell.angle_gamma   90.00
#
_symmetry.space_group_name_H-M   'P 1'
#
loop_
_entity.id
_entity.type
_entity.pdbx_description
1 polymer ?
#
loop_
_entity_poly.entity_id
_entity_poly.type
_entity_poly.pdbx_seq_one_letter_code
_entity_poly.pdbx_strand_id
1 'polypeptide(L)'
;DSDIPYIELKPHLWRSLKTKGSERNIPIIGSSLWACRRILESNNDSIFAFPKYTNQFNCNSNSASAALNKWLKEQLLNSYQVHGFRHSMRDRLRAVECPKEIIDQIGGWSSGDVGESYGGGFPLDNLNKWLSNITINN
;
A
#
# COMPACT_ATOMS: atom_id res chain seq x y z
N ASP A 1 5.37 -20.03 3.49
CA ASP A 1 4.01 -19.94 2.90
C ASP A 1 3.10 -19.36 3.97
N SER A 2 2.81 -18.07 3.86
CA SER A 2 1.84 -17.40 4.72
C SER A 2 0.50 -17.38 3.99
N ASP A 3 -0.59 -17.82 4.65
CA ASP A 3 -1.96 -17.72 4.12
C ASP A 3 -2.46 -16.26 4.12
N ILE A 4 -1.62 -15.31 4.54
CA ILE A 4 -1.94 -13.89 4.58
C ILE A 4 -1.78 -13.29 3.18
N PRO A 5 -2.85 -12.78 2.55
CA PRO A 5 -2.75 -12.06 1.30
C PRO A 5 -1.96 -10.76 1.48
N TYR A 6 -1.07 -10.47 0.54
CA TYR A 6 -0.22 -9.28 0.59
C TYR A 6 0.05 -8.68 -0.78
N ILE A 7 0.44 -7.40 -0.80
CA ILE A 7 1.00 -6.73 -1.98
C ILE A 7 2.51 -6.76 -1.86
N GLU A 8 3.19 -7.29 -2.87
CA GLU A 8 4.64 -7.24 -3.00
C GLU A 8 5.05 -5.96 -3.75
N LEU A 9 5.77 -5.08 -3.06
CA LEU A 9 6.40 -3.90 -3.66
C LEU A 9 7.83 -4.23 -4.03
N LYS A 10 8.11 -4.30 -5.33
CA LYS A 10 9.43 -4.62 -5.89
C LYS A 10 9.74 -3.75 -7.11
N PRO A 11 11.01 -3.66 -7.52
CA PRO A 11 11.39 -3.04 -8.79
C PRO A 11 10.68 -3.71 -9.96
N HIS A 12 10.40 -2.94 -11.01
CA HIS A 12 9.84 -3.42 -12.26
C HIS A 12 10.65 -2.88 -13.45
N LEU A 13 10.54 -3.49 -14.63
CA LEU A 13 11.27 -3.10 -15.83
C LEU A 13 11.16 -1.60 -16.16
N TRP A 14 10.00 -1.00 -15.93
CA TRP A 14 9.69 0.41 -16.19
C TRP A 14 9.58 1.28 -14.92
N ARG A 15 9.88 0.73 -13.73
CA ARG A 15 9.81 1.46 -12.47
C ARG A 15 10.91 1.01 -11.50
N SER A 16 11.79 1.91 -11.14
CA SER A 16 12.68 1.75 -9.99
C SER A 16 11.96 2.13 -8.69
N LEU A 17 12.41 1.59 -7.58
CA LEU A 17 12.02 2.06 -6.26
C LEU A 17 12.90 3.25 -5.85
N LYS A 18 12.34 4.19 -5.10
CA LYS A 18 13.05 5.41 -4.67
C LYS A 18 14.26 5.09 -3.80
N THR A 19 14.15 4.07 -2.95
CA THR A 19 15.23 3.58 -2.08
C THR A 19 15.18 2.06 -2.04
N LYS A 20 16.28 1.41 -1.67
CA LYS A 20 16.36 -0.04 -1.49
C LYS A 20 15.39 -0.53 -0.40
N GLY A 21 15.19 0.23 0.67
CA GLY A 21 14.23 -0.06 1.75
C GLY A 21 12.76 0.13 1.35
N SER A 22 12.47 0.57 0.11
CA SER A 22 11.10 0.64 -0.39
C SER A 22 10.55 -0.72 -0.83
N GLU A 23 11.40 -1.72 -1.05
CA GLU A 23 11.00 -3.09 -1.36
C GLU A 23 10.46 -3.76 -0.11
N ARG A 24 9.21 -4.24 -0.17
CA ARG A 24 8.55 -4.83 0.99
C ARG A 24 7.23 -5.51 0.64
N ASN A 25 6.78 -6.39 1.52
CA ASN A 25 5.46 -7.01 1.49
C ASN A 25 4.53 -6.31 2.47
N ILE A 26 3.32 -5.97 2.02
CA ILE A 26 2.31 -5.29 2.83
C ILE A 26 1.05 -6.16 2.86
N PRO A 27 0.63 -6.64 4.05
CA PRO A 27 -0.63 -7.38 4.19
C PRO A 27 -1.83 -6.57 3.68
N ILE A 28 -2.76 -7.25 3.03
CA ILE A 28 -3.99 -6.67 2.52
C ILE A 28 -5.12 -7.03 3.47
N ILE A 29 -5.80 -6.03 4.02
CA ILE A 29 -6.84 -6.20 5.04
C ILE A 29 -8.12 -5.44 4.69
N GLY A 30 -9.23 -5.80 5.33
CA GLY A 30 -10.48 -5.04 5.26
C GLY A 30 -10.92 -4.68 3.84
N SER A 31 -11.28 -3.42 3.62
CA SER A 31 -11.76 -2.92 2.32
C SER A 31 -10.73 -3.08 1.19
N SER A 32 -9.43 -3.05 1.49
CA SER A 32 -8.38 -3.29 0.48
C SER A 32 -8.37 -4.73 0.00
N LEU A 33 -8.59 -5.70 0.90
CA LEU A 33 -8.71 -7.11 0.53
C LEU A 33 -9.96 -7.35 -0.33
N TRP A 34 -11.10 -6.77 0.05
CA TRP A 34 -12.31 -6.81 -0.75
C TRP A 34 -12.08 -6.25 -2.16
N ALA A 35 -11.44 -5.07 -2.26
CA ALA A 35 -11.15 -4.44 -3.55
C ALA A 35 -10.21 -5.29 -4.42
N CYS A 36 -9.16 -5.89 -3.84
CA CYS A 36 -8.26 -6.78 -4.57
C CYS A 36 -8.97 -8.03 -5.10
N ARG A 37 -9.85 -8.65 -4.31
CA ARG A 37 -10.66 -9.78 -4.76
C ARG A 37 -11.57 -9.40 -5.94
N ARG A 38 -12.25 -8.25 -5.85
CA ARG A 38 -13.07 -7.71 -6.94
C ARG A 38 -12.29 -7.47 -8.23
N ILE A 39 -11.05 -6.97 -8.12
CA ILE A 39 -10.16 -6.79 -9.27
C ILE A 39 -9.83 -8.14 -9.90
N LEU A 40 -9.48 -9.15 -9.11
CA LEU A 40 -9.16 -10.49 -9.60
C LEU A 40 -10.37 -11.15 -10.29
N GLU A 41 -11.57 -10.99 -9.73
CA GLU A 41 -12.81 -11.50 -10.31
C GLU A 41 -13.20 -10.83 -11.63
N SER A 42 -12.91 -9.53 -11.76
CA SER A 42 -13.32 -8.72 -12.93
C SER A 42 -12.30 -8.69 -14.08
N ASN A 43 -11.06 -9.10 -13.81
CA ASN A 43 -9.93 -8.97 -14.76
C ASN A 43 -9.57 -10.32 -15.43
N ASN A 44 -10.55 -11.02 -15.97
CA ASN A 44 -10.36 -12.36 -16.55
C ASN A 44 -9.34 -12.42 -17.71
N ASP A 45 -9.09 -11.29 -18.41
CA ASP A 45 -8.25 -11.23 -19.61
C ASP A 45 -6.96 -10.40 -19.44
N SER A 46 -6.69 -9.88 -18.26
CA SER A 46 -5.53 -9.02 -18.01
C SER A 46 -4.70 -9.43 -16.80
N ILE A 47 -3.38 -9.49 -16.99
CA ILE A 47 -2.41 -9.67 -15.89
C ILE A 47 -2.23 -8.40 -15.06
N PHE A 48 -2.78 -7.26 -15.51
CA PHE A 48 -2.67 -5.98 -14.82
C PHE A 48 -3.98 -5.67 -14.07
N ALA A 49 -3.87 -5.28 -12.82
CA ALA A 49 -5.01 -4.84 -12.01
C ALA A 49 -5.75 -3.64 -12.63
N PHE A 50 -5.02 -2.76 -13.30
CA PHE A 50 -5.57 -1.55 -13.93
C PHE A 50 -5.07 -1.40 -15.37
N PRO A 51 -5.58 -2.20 -16.33
CA PRO A 51 -5.09 -2.22 -17.71
C PRO A 51 -5.28 -0.88 -18.46
N LYS A 52 -6.21 -0.03 -18.01
CA LYS A 52 -6.36 1.33 -18.51
C LYS A 52 -5.13 2.21 -18.30
N TYR A 53 -4.37 1.95 -17.23
CA TYR A 53 -3.22 2.77 -16.84
C TYR A 53 -1.89 2.03 -16.93
N THR A 54 -1.92 0.71 -17.10
CA THR A 54 -0.71 -0.13 -17.03
C THR A 54 -0.72 -1.17 -18.13
N ASN A 55 0.42 -1.30 -18.80
CA ASN A 55 0.70 -2.38 -19.74
C ASN A 55 2.12 -2.91 -19.50
N GLN A 56 2.57 -3.86 -20.32
CA GLN A 56 3.90 -4.48 -20.19
C GLN A 56 5.10 -3.51 -20.36
N PHE A 57 4.88 -2.31 -20.92
CA PHE A 57 5.94 -1.34 -21.22
C PHE A 57 5.91 -0.11 -20.33
N ASN A 58 4.74 0.23 -19.77
CA ASN A 58 4.54 1.51 -19.09
C ASN A 58 3.44 1.44 -18.03
N CYS A 59 3.55 2.35 -17.05
CA CYS A 59 2.48 2.66 -16.11
C CYS A 59 2.24 4.18 -16.06
N ASN A 60 1.06 4.61 -16.52
CA ASN A 60 0.65 6.01 -16.49
C ASN A 60 0.08 6.38 -15.10
N SER A 61 0.96 6.42 -14.11
CA SER A 61 0.60 6.74 -12.73
C SER A 61 0.04 8.16 -12.56
N ASN A 62 0.50 9.12 -13.38
CA ASN A 62 0.02 10.50 -13.35
C ASN A 62 -1.45 10.59 -13.75
N SER A 63 -1.85 9.91 -14.83
CA SER A 63 -3.26 9.86 -15.26
C SER A 63 -4.14 9.14 -14.25
N ALA A 64 -3.67 8.04 -13.64
CA ALA A 64 -4.39 7.34 -12.59
C ALA A 64 -4.58 8.25 -11.35
N SER A 65 -3.52 8.91 -10.91
CA SER A 65 -3.57 9.84 -9.79
C SER A 65 -4.51 11.02 -10.05
N ALA A 66 -4.46 11.61 -11.25
CA ALA A 66 -5.35 12.70 -11.63
C ALA A 66 -6.83 12.28 -11.61
N ALA A 67 -7.15 11.10 -12.16
CA ALA A 67 -8.51 10.57 -12.15
C ALA A 67 -9.03 10.31 -10.73
N LEU A 68 -8.21 9.69 -9.88
CA LEU A 68 -8.57 9.42 -8.48
C LEU A 68 -8.74 10.70 -7.66
N ASN A 69 -7.85 11.67 -7.80
CA ASN A 69 -7.96 12.94 -7.09
C ASN A 69 -9.17 13.76 -7.57
N LYS A 70 -9.49 13.72 -8.87
CA LYS A 70 -10.72 14.34 -9.41
C LYS A 70 -11.95 13.70 -8.78
N TRP A 71 -12.03 12.37 -8.76
CA TRP A 71 -13.14 11.64 -8.16
C TRP A 71 -13.28 11.95 -6.66
N LEU A 72 -12.19 11.96 -5.90
CA LEU A 72 -12.21 12.33 -4.47
C LEU A 72 -12.77 13.73 -4.26
N LYS A 73 -12.36 14.68 -5.09
CA LYS A 73 -12.83 16.06 -5.00
C LYS A 73 -14.34 16.19 -5.30
N GLU A 74 -14.87 15.36 -6.19
CA GLU A 74 -16.30 15.31 -6.52
C GLU A 74 -17.14 14.66 -5.41
N GLN A 75 -16.57 13.68 -4.67
CA GLN A 75 -17.28 12.95 -3.60
C GLN A 75 -17.19 13.63 -2.24
N LEU A 76 -16.16 14.43 -2.01
CA LEU A 76 -15.86 15.03 -0.71
C LEU A 76 -15.90 16.56 -0.80
N LEU A 77 -16.51 17.20 0.21
CA LEU A 77 -16.64 18.66 0.28
C LEU A 77 -15.30 19.40 0.46
N ASN A 78 -14.22 18.67 0.74
CA ASN A 78 -12.88 19.22 1.00
C ASN A 78 -11.86 18.72 -0.02
N SER A 79 -10.77 19.48 -0.20
CA SER A 79 -9.67 19.16 -1.12
C SER A 79 -8.77 18.05 -0.58
N TYR A 80 -9.31 16.85 -0.40
CA TYR A 80 -8.51 15.67 -0.06
C TYR A 80 -7.78 15.13 -1.30
N GLN A 81 -6.61 14.56 -1.07
CA GLN A 81 -5.81 13.90 -2.10
C GLN A 81 -5.55 12.44 -1.70
N VAL A 82 -5.36 11.56 -2.69
CA VAL A 82 -5.03 10.14 -2.48
C VAL A 82 -3.82 9.98 -1.54
N HIS A 83 -2.84 10.90 -1.61
CA HIS A 83 -1.68 10.88 -0.71
C HIS A 83 -2.06 11.05 0.78
N GLY A 84 -3.18 11.68 1.08
CA GLY A 84 -3.70 11.81 2.44
C GLY A 84 -3.97 10.48 3.13
N PHE A 85 -4.35 9.44 2.40
CA PHE A 85 -4.55 8.10 2.97
C PHE A 85 -3.26 7.53 3.59
N ARG A 86 -2.10 7.88 3.04
CA ARG A 86 -0.80 7.49 3.60
C ARG A 86 -0.56 8.12 4.98
N HIS A 87 -0.94 9.38 5.16
CA HIS A 87 -0.86 10.06 6.45
C HIS A 87 -1.87 9.48 7.43
N SER A 88 -3.12 9.32 7.01
CA SER A 88 -4.18 8.73 7.83
C SER A 88 -3.82 7.33 8.33
N MET A 89 -3.24 6.48 7.48
CA MET A 89 -2.76 5.16 7.91
C MET A 89 -1.71 5.26 9.02
N ARG A 90 -0.75 6.17 8.89
CA ARG A 90 0.29 6.40 9.89
C ARG A 90 -0.30 6.84 11.24
N ASP A 91 -1.25 7.79 11.18
CA ASP A 91 -1.88 8.33 12.39
C ASP A 91 -2.76 7.27 13.08
N ARG A 92 -3.47 6.46 12.32
CA ARG A 92 -4.26 5.35 12.86
C ARG A 92 -3.38 4.27 13.50
N LEU A 93 -2.25 3.91 12.90
CA LEU A 93 -1.30 2.99 13.51
C LEU A 93 -0.70 3.56 14.82
N ARG A 94 -0.42 4.85 14.86
CA ARG A 94 0.01 5.53 16.10
C ARG A 94 -1.08 5.52 17.17
N ALA A 95 -2.33 5.72 16.78
CA ALA A 95 -3.47 5.72 17.71
C ALA A 95 -3.69 4.36 18.41
N VAL A 96 -3.25 3.27 17.80
CA VAL A 96 -3.27 1.93 18.41
C VAL A 96 -1.91 1.53 19.00
N GLU A 97 -1.01 2.50 19.22
CA GLU A 97 0.31 2.31 19.83
C GLU A 97 1.22 1.32 19.07
N CYS A 98 1.07 1.25 17.74
CA CYS A 98 1.92 0.41 16.92
C CYS A 98 3.39 0.88 17.02
N PRO A 99 4.35 -0.03 17.23
CA PRO A 99 5.76 0.30 17.24
C PRO A 99 6.22 1.05 15.99
N LYS A 100 7.07 2.07 16.19
CA LYS A 100 7.53 2.95 15.10
C LYS A 100 8.17 2.18 13.96
N GLU A 101 8.97 1.16 14.26
CA GLU A 101 9.68 0.34 13.27
C GLU A 101 8.69 -0.42 12.36
N ILE A 102 7.58 -0.92 12.92
CA ILE A 102 6.50 -1.58 12.17
C ILE A 102 5.77 -0.55 11.30
N ILE A 103 5.47 0.63 11.85
CA ILE A 103 4.85 1.72 11.07
C ILE A 103 5.76 2.07 9.88
N ASP A 104 7.05 2.23 10.11
CA ASP A 104 8.02 2.62 9.10
C ASP A 104 8.18 1.51 8.03
N GLN A 105 8.19 0.24 8.42
CA GLN A 105 8.20 -0.88 7.47
C GLN A 105 6.94 -0.92 6.61
N ILE A 106 5.74 -0.81 7.20
CA ILE A 106 4.47 -0.78 6.46
C ILE A 106 4.46 0.39 5.47
N GLY A 107 4.85 1.56 5.93
CA GLY A 107 4.85 2.77 5.12
C GLY A 107 6.04 2.89 4.15
N GLY A 108 7.11 2.13 4.34
CA GLY A 108 8.37 2.31 3.61
C GLY A 108 8.99 3.68 3.91
N TRP A 109 8.93 4.11 5.16
CA TRP A 109 9.68 5.26 5.66
C TRP A 109 11.01 4.77 6.23
N SER A 110 12.09 5.47 5.94
CA SER A 110 13.39 5.23 6.59
C SER A 110 13.56 6.22 7.73
N SER A 111 13.93 5.75 8.90
CA SER A 111 14.26 6.60 10.04
C SER A 111 15.67 7.20 9.94
N GLY A 112 16.48 6.76 8.97
CA GLY A 112 17.89 7.15 8.87
C GLY A 112 18.79 6.48 9.91
N ASP A 113 18.24 5.58 10.71
CA ASP A 113 19.01 4.88 11.73
C ASP A 113 19.73 3.66 11.14
N VAL A 114 21.02 3.57 11.35
CA VAL A 114 21.91 2.51 10.80
C VAL A 114 21.51 1.13 11.36
N GLY A 115 20.89 1.08 12.54
CA GLY A 115 20.44 -0.16 13.19
C GLY A 115 19.30 -0.88 12.45
N GLU A 116 18.46 -0.17 11.73
CA GLU A 116 17.34 -0.76 10.97
C GLU A 116 17.77 -1.55 9.71
N SER A 117 19.00 -1.38 9.24
CA SER A 117 19.50 -2.13 8.09
C SER A 117 19.95 -3.56 8.41
N TYR A 118 20.05 -3.90 9.69
CA TYR A 118 20.46 -5.22 10.19
C TYR A 118 19.23 -6.05 10.58
N GLY A 119 18.60 -6.73 9.62
CA GLY A 119 17.52 -7.68 9.88
C GLY A 119 16.60 -7.85 8.69
N GLY A 120 15.95 -9.00 8.57
CA GLY A 120 14.97 -9.31 7.50
C GLY A 120 13.63 -8.58 7.64
N GLY A 121 13.53 -7.58 8.54
CA GLY A 121 12.28 -6.90 8.85
C GLY A 121 11.31 -7.77 9.67
N PHE A 122 10.14 -7.21 9.98
CA PHE A 122 9.08 -7.94 10.69
C PHE A 122 8.34 -8.88 9.73
N PRO A 123 7.97 -10.09 10.18
CA PRO A 123 7.21 -11.04 9.38
C PRO A 123 5.79 -10.52 9.09
N LEU A 124 5.18 -11.06 8.02
CA LEU A 124 3.83 -10.65 7.59
C LEU A 124 2.78 -10.76 8.69
N ASP A 125 2.87 -11.78 9.55
CA ASP A 125 1.95 -11.96 10.67
C ASP A 125 1.94 -10.76 11.63
N ASN A 126 3.12 -10.22 11.95
CA ASN A 126 3.24 -9.04 12.81
C ASN A 126 2.64 -7.80 12.13
N LEU A 127 2.94 -7.59 10.86
CA LEU A 127 2.38 -6.48 10.10
C LEU A 127 0.85 -6.61 10.00
N ASN A 128 0.35 -7.81 9.72
CA ASN A 128 -1.08 -8.10 9.62
C ASN A 128 -1.81 -7.84 10.93
N LYS A 129 -1.25 -8.27 12.06
CA LYS A 129 -1.79 -8.01 13.40
C LYS A 129 -2.03 -6.51 13.62
N TRP A 130 -1.03 -5.67 13.35
CA TRP A 130 -1.14 -4.23 13.58
C TRP A 130 -2.08 -3.54 12.57
N LEU A 131 -2.03 -3.94 11.31
CA LEU A 131 -2.95 -3.41 10.31
C LEU A 131 -4.40 -3.80 10.61
N SER A 132 -4.67 -5.00 11.10
CA SER A 132 -6.01 -5.45 11.49
C SER A 132 -6.61 -4.59 12.60
N ASN A 133 -5.80 -4.07 13.52
CA ASN A 133 -6.26 -3.19 14.60
C ASN A 133 -6.77 -1.81 14.10
N ILE A 134 -6.40 -1.41 12.89
CA ILE A 134 -6.85 -0.14 12.29
C ILE A 134 -7.93 -0.33 11.23
N THR A 135 -8.42 -1.55 11.03
CA THR A 135 -9.50 -1.84 10.08
C THR A 135 -10.80 -1.20 10.58
N ILE A 136 -11.52 -0.51 9.69
CA ILE A 136 -12.87 -0.05 9.98
C ILE A 136 -13.79 -1.26 9.76
N ASN A 137 -14.33 -1.80 10.85
CA ASN A 137 -15.42 -2.77 10.76
C ASN A 137 -16.69 -1.98 10.45
N ASN A 138 -17.19 -2.11 9.25
CA ASN A 138 -18.53 -1.66 8.87
C ASN A 138 -19.54 -2.72 9.24
#